data_670c7de7996572e2ca2758857f7ab0a9
#
_entry.id   670c7de7996572e2ca2758857f7ab0a9
#
_cell.length_a   1.000
_cell.length_b   1.000
_cell.length_c   1.000
_cell.angle_alpha   90.00
_cell.angle_beta   90.00
_cell.angle_gamma   90.00
#
_symmetry.space_group_name_H-M   'P 1'
#
loop_
_entity.id
_entity.type
_entity.pdbx_description
1 polymer ?
#
loop_
_entity_poly.entity_id
_entity_poly.type
_entity_poly.pdbx_seq_one_letter_code
_entity_poly.pdbx_strand_id
1 'polypeptide(L)'
;LFEDNYPNQGDFDFNDAVIYYSITAYTDKSTADVYAQLLAKGCTFHNQFGFKDANGLTPFFSDVNGYVNVRKFDKEPESGITKTLTYSATQLIMPYIDNGKGPVSKNVKNTDLYPYVLDIPYSENQPFRWCIENKSIDEAYNFDQDYRKAHGDWYETPKDESLVIQFTTPDEEKKDPENKE
;
A
#
# COMPACT_ATOMS: atom_id res chain seq x y z
N LEU A 1 0.52 2.08 0.08
CA LEU A 1 1.63 1.43 -0.59
C LEU A 1 2.91 1.76 0.15
N PHE A 2 3.77 0.79 0.34
CA PHE A 2 4.95 0.92 1.19
C PHE A 2 6.18 0.31 0.53
N GLU A 3 7.33 0.97 0.76
CA GLU A 3 8.69 0.47 0.54
C GLU A 3 9.31 0.08 1.87
N ASP A 4 9.96 -1.08 1.97
CA ASP A 4 10.42 -1.64 3.24
C ASP A 4 11.94 -1.55 3.47
N ASN A 5 12.72 -1.04 2.51
CA ASN A 5 14.18 -0.98 2.59
C ASN A 5 14.77 0.07 3.56
N TYR A 6 13.92 0.77 4.33
CA TYR A 6 14.40 1.77 5.30
C TYR A 6 15.50 1.20 6.21
N PRO A 7 16.61 1.93 6.47
CA PRO A 7 16.92 3.30 6.01
C PRO A 7 17.57 3.38 4.62
N ASN A 8 17.69 2.27 3.91
CA ASN A 8 18.29 2.22 2.58
C ASN A 8 17.25 2.60 1.51
N GLN A 9 17.73 2.83 0.31
CA GLN A 9 16.92 3.08 -0.86
C GLN A 9 16.25 1.79 -1.33
N GLY A 10 14.95 1.84 -1.62
CA GLY A 10 14.19 0.74 -2.22
C GLY A 10 14.32 0.69 -3.75
N ASP A 11 13.61 -0.23 -4.38
CA ASP A 11 13.50 -0.38 -5.83
C ASP A 11 12.34 0.42 -6.45
N PHE A 12 11.55 1.08 -5.58
CA PHE A 12 10.48 2.00 -5.94
C PHE A 12 9.29 1.36 -6.65
N ASP A 13 9.04 0.09 -6.43
CA ASP A 13 7.87 -0.59 -6.97
C ASP A 13 6.63 -0.48 -6.08
N PHE A 14 6.82 -0.10 -4.81
CA PHE A 14 5.77 0.15 -3.81
C PHE A 14 4.81 -1.03 -3.63
N ASN A 15 5.28 -2.24 -3.84
CA ASN A 15 4.51 -3.45 -3.67
C ASN A 15 4.91 -4.25 -2.42
N ASP A 16 5.92 -3.81 -1.66
CA ASP A 16 6.37 -4.46 -0.42
C ASP A 16 5.24 -4.67 0.58
N ALA A 17 4.34 -3.68 0.69
CA ALA A 17 3.04 -3.84 1.33
C ALA A 17 2.00 -2.93 0.68
N VAL A 18 0.97 -3.52 0.11
CA VAL A 18 -0.19 -2.81 -0.42
C VAL A 18 -1.35 -3.01 0.53
N ILE A 19 -1.78 -1.92 1.18
CA ILE A 19 -2.82 -1.95 2.19
C ILE A 19 -3.98 -1.05 1.76
N TYR A 20 -5.18 -1.63 1.70
CA TYR A 20 -6.41 -0.86 1.73
C TYR A 20 -6.76 -0.52 3.19
N TYR A 21 -7.11 0.72 3.46
CA TYR A 21 -7.61 1.10 4.77
C TYR A 21 -8.67 2.20 4.70
N SER A 22 -9.50 2.24 5.73
CA SER A 22 -10.46 3.32 5.95
C SER A 22 -10.46 3.75 7.42
N ILE A 23 -10.74 5.03 7.66
CA ILE A 23 -10.81 5.62 9.00
C ILE A 23 -12.17 6.30 9.15
N THR A 24 -12.97 5.83 10.11
CA THR A 24 -14.25 6.42 10.46
C THR A 24 -14.15 7.10 11.82
N ALA A 25 -13.99 8.42 11.81
CA ALA A 25 -13.85 9.21 13.03
C ALA A 25 -15.23 9.53 13.66
N TYR A 26 -15.30 9.47 14.98
CA TYR A 26 -16.47 9.87 15.76
C TYR A 26 -16.28 11.29 16.29
N THR A 27 -17.17 12.19 15.90
CA THR A 27 -17.07 13.63 16.25
C THR A 27 -17.34 13.92 17.72
N ASP A 28 -18.03 13.06 18.43
CA ASP A 28 -18.34 13.14 19.86
C ASP A 28 -17.32 12.43 20.77
N LYS A 29 -16.32 11.77 20.15
CA LYS A 29 -15.28 10.99 20.84
C LYS A 29 -13.92 11.30 20.20
N SER A 30 -12.87 11.17 20.96
CA SER A 30 -11.51 11.24 20.42
C SER A 30 -11.05 9.87 19.90
N THR A 31 -11.96 9.14 19.22
CA THR A 31 -11.71 7.81 18.71
C THR A 31 -12.19 7.66 17.26
N ALA A 32 -11.59 6.73 16.54
CA ALA A 32 -11.98 6.34 15.20
C ALA A 32 -11.87 4.83 15.03
N ASP A 33 -12.78 4.25 14.30
CA ASP A 33 -12.61 2.88 13.81
C ASP A 33 -11.75 2.89 12.57
N VAL A 34 -10.69 2.09 12.61
CA VAL A 34 -9.74 1.91 11.51
C VAL A 34 -9.87 0.48 11.02
N TYR A 35 -10.27 0.35 9.75
CA TYR A 35 -10.24 -0.91 9.03
C TYR A 35 -8.98 -0.96 8.18
N ALA A 36 -8.30 -2.09 8.12
CA ALA A 36 -7.19 -2.33 7.20
C ALA A 36 -7.23 -3.75 6.63
N GLN A 37 -6.88 -3.89 5.36
CA GLN A 37 -6.80 -5.16 4.64
C GLN A 37 -5.51 -5.20 3.83
N LEU A 38 -4.75 -6.28 3.96
CA LEU A 38 -3.53 -6.51 3.19
C LEU A 38 -3.92 -7.05 1.81
N LEU A 39 -3.62 -6.30 0.76
CA LEU A 39 -3.92 -6.66 -0.64
C LEU A 39 -2.75 -7.36 -1.32
N ALA A 40 -1.53 -6.89 -1.06
CA ALA A 40 -0.32 -7.49 -1.61
C ALA A 40 0.86 -7.33 -0.66
N LYS A 41 1.83 -8.22 -0.80
CA LYS A 41 3.12 -8.20 -0.13
C LYS A 41 4.20 -8.73 -1.07
N GLY A 42 5.21 -7.91 -1.36
CA GLY A 42 6.30 -8.17 -2.29
C GLY A 42 7.67 -8.10 -1.64
N CYS A 43 7.81 -8.46 -0.36
CA CYS A 43 9.01 -8.20 0.40
C CYS A 43 9.62 -9.45 1.03
N THR A 44 10.95 -9.42 1.23
CA THR A 44 11.71 -10.46 1.95
C THR A 44 11.88 -10.17 3.42
N PHE A 45 11.69 -8.94 3.85
CA PHE A 45 11.76 -8.57 5.26
C PHE A 45 10.48 -8.95 6.00
N HIS A 46 10.63 -9.21 7.30
CA HIS A 46 9.51 -9.41 8.21
C HIS A 46 9.01 -8.05 8.70
N ASN A 47 8.08 -7.47 7.97
CA ASN A 47 7.57 -6.15 8.27
C ASN A 47 6.37 -6.22 9.23
N GLN A 48 6.26 -5.24 10.11
CA GLN A 48 5.05 -4.95 10.85
C GLN A 48 4.34 -3.78 10.19
N PHE A 49 3.05 -3.94 9.91
CA PHE A 49 2.19 -2.83 9.50
C PHE A 49 1.21 -2.48 10.61
N GLY A 50 0.96 -1.17 10.79
CA GLY A 50 -0.03 -0.68 11.73
C GLY A 50 -0.28 0.81 11.61
N PHE A 51 -0.89 1.38 12.66
CA PHE A 51 -1.16 2.80 12.74
C PHE A 51 -0.55 3.40 14.01
N LYS A 52 0.05 4.57 13.85
CA LYS A 52 0.40 5.44 14.95
C LYS A 52 -0.82 6.27 15.32
N ASP A 53 -1.18 6.27 16.59
CA ASP A 53 -2.28 7.03 17.15
C ASP A 53 -1.83 7.87 18.37
N ALA A 54 -2.75 8.45 19.12
CA ALA A 54 -2.40 9.27 20.31
C ALA A 54 -1.77 8.44 21.44
N ASN A 55 -1.95 7.12 21.47
CA ASN A 55 -1.40 6.20 22.46
C ASN A 55 -0.07 5.55 22.00
N GLY A 56 0.33 5.72 20.75
CA GLY A 56 1.57 5.17 20.19
C GLY A 56 1.36 4.33 18.96
N LEU A 57 2.13 3.25 18.82
CA LEU A 57 2.06 2.34 17.67
C LEU A 57 1.09 1.19 17.95
N THR A 58 0.11 1.01 17.08
CA THR A 58 -0.85 -0.10 17.14
C THR A 58 -0.67 -0.99 15.92
N PRO A 59 -0.08 -2.19 16.05
CA PRO A 59 0.11 -3.11 14.94
C PRO A 59 -1.23 -3.70 14.47
N PHE A 60 -1.38 -3.87 13.17
CA PHE A 60 -2.49 -4.56 12.51
C PHE A 60 -2.04 -5.88 11.92
N PHE A 61 -0.93 -5.89 11.20
CA PHE A 61 -0.29 -7.08 10.66
C PHE A 61 1.10 -7.18 11.24
N SER A 62 1.41 -8.27 11.93
CA SER A 62 2.67 -8.45 12.66
C SER A 62 3.78 -9.05 11.80
N ASP A 63 3.44 -9.61 10.65
CA ASP A 63 4.38 -10.25 9.73
C ASP A 63 3.90 -10.09 8.29
N VAL A 64 4.29 -8.98 7.66
CA VAL A 64 4.08 -8.75 6.23
C VAL A 64 5.35 -9.19 5.52
N ASN A 65 5.34 -10.40 4.95
CA ASN A 65 6.48 -11.02 4.30
C ASN A 65 6.01 -11.95 3.18
N GLY A 66 6.79 -12.08 2.11
CA GLY A 66 6.54 -12.98 0.99
C GLY A 66 6.16 -12.26 -0.31
N TYR A 67 5.77 -13.02 -1.32
CA TYR A 67 5.42 -12.54 -2.65
C TYR A 67 4.00 -13.01 -3.01
N VAL A 68 3.00 -12.21 -2.67
CA VAL A 68 1.57 -12.48 -2.89
C VAL A 68 0.95 -11.31 -3.63
N ASN A 69 0.29 -11.59 -4.75
CA ASN A 69 -0.38 -10.57 -5.59
C ASN A 69 0.55 -9.46 -6.14
N VAL A 70 1.86 -9.77 -6.32
CA VAL A 70 2.87 -8.81 -6.82
C VAL A 70 3.05 -8.85 -8.33
N ARG A 71 2.45 -9.83 -9.02
CA ARG A 71 2.47 -9.95 -10.49
C ARG A 71 1.08 -9.99 -11.10
N LYS A 72 0.18 -10.74 -10.48
CA LYS A 72 -1.23 -10.80 -10.82
C LYS A 72 -2.04 -10.98 -9.54
N PHE A 73 -3.29 -10.61 -9.56
CA PHE A 73 -4.20 -10.82 -8.43
C PHE A 73 -4.69 -12.28 -8.45
N ASP A 74 -3.84 -13.20 -8.02
CA ASP A 74 -4.02 -14.65 -8.10
C ASP A 74 -4.54 -15.30 -6.81
N LYS A 75 -4.71 -14.51 -5.75
CA LYS A 75 -5.24 -14.95 -4.46
C LYS A 75 -6.16 -13.90 -3.89
N GLU A 76 -7.15 -14.37 -3.15
CA GLU A 76 -7.97 -13.47 -2.35
C GLU A 76 -7.14 -12.73 -1.30
N PRO A 77 -7.40 -11.43 -1.08
CA PRO A 77 -6.77 -10.67 -0.01
C PRO A 77 -7.00 -11.32 1.36
N GLU A 78 -6.06 -11.13 2.27
CA GLU A 78 -6.25 -11.53 3.66
C GLU A 78 -7.47 -10.82 4.28
N SER A 79 -8.13 -11.46 5.24
CA SER A 79 -9.27 -10.86 5.93
C SER A 79 -8.86 -9.54 6.60
N GLY A 80 -9.69 -8.52 6.44
CA GLY A 80 -9.44 -7.21 7.04
C GLY A 80 -9.58 -7.23 8.56
N ILE A 81 -8.88 -6.30 9.20
CA ILE A 81 -8.86 -6.11 10.66
C ILE A 81 -9.45 -4.74 10.97
N THR A 82 -10.35 -4.68 11.95
CA THR A 82 -10.87 -3.42 12.49
C THR A 82 -10.38 -3.22 13.91
N LYS A 83 -9.89 -2.03 14.23
CA LYS A 83 -9.52 -1.59 15.59
C LYS A 83 -10.00 -0.17 15.83
N THR A 84 -10.43 0.11 17.07
CA THR A 84 -10.71 1.48 17.52
C THR A 84 -9.43 2.13 18.02
N LEU A 85 -9.04 3.23 17.43
CA LEU A 85 -7.83 4.00 17.74
C LEU A 85 -8.20 5.37 18.30
N THR A 86 -7.26 6.00 19.01
CA THR A 86 -7.45 7.32 19.62
C THR A 86 -6.73 8.38 18.82
N TYR A 87 -7.36 9.52 18.58
CA TYR A 87 -6.72 10.68 17.95
C TYR A 87 -6.84 11.94 18.82
N SER A 88 -6.03 12.93 18.52
CA SER A 88 -6.08 14.24 19.17
C SER A 88 -5.86 15.36 18.16
N ALA A 89 -6.02 16.60 18.58
CA ALA A 89 -5.75 17.76 17.73
C ALA A 89 -4.29 17.83 17.23
N THR A 90 -3.36 17.20 17.96
CA THR A 90 -1.92 17.19 17.65
C THR A 90 -1.40 15.86 17.13
N GLN A 91 -2.19 14.79 17.24
CA GLN A 91 -1.80 13.45 16.76
C GLN A 91 -2.94 12.82 15.98
N LEU A 92 -2.81 12.86 14.68
CA LEU A 92 -3.70 12.15 13.76
C LEU A 92 -3.29 10.66 13.67
N ILE A 93 -4.25 9.83 13.28
CA ILE A 93 -4.00 8.42 12.98
C ILE A 93 -3.24 8.33 11.65
N MET A 94 -2.08 7.69 11.64
CA MET A 94 -1.20 7.61 10.47
C MET A 94 -0.68 6.18 10.27
N PRO A 95 -0.73 5.62 9.06
CA PRO A 95 -0.17 4.31 8.77
C PRO A 95 1.36 4.32 8.90
N TYR A 96 1.94 3.19 9.29
CA TYR A 96 3.38 2.95 9.31
C TYR A 96 3.72 1.52 8.87
N ILE A 97 4.94 1.34 8.38
CA ILE A 97 5.60 0.04 8.23
C ILE A 97 6.89 0.05 9.06
N ASP A 98 7.28 -1.10 9.60
CA ASP A 98 8.52 -1.27 10.39
C ASP A 98 9.17 -2.62 10.04
N ASN A 99 10.37 -2.55 9.47
CA ASN A 99 11.21 -3.71 9.15
C ASN A 99 12.19 -4.09 10.26
N GLY A 100 11.94 -3.62 11.50
CA GLY A 100 12.82 -3.80 12.66
C GLY A 100 13.92 -2.72 12.78
N LYS A 101 13.93 -1.72 11.91
CA LYS A 101 14.82 -0.55 11.98
C LYS A 101 14.12 0.72 12.49
N GLY A 102 12.87 0.61 12.81
CA GLY A 102 12.00 1.66 13.28
C GLY A 102 10.86 1.99 12.31
N PRO A 103 9.75 2.51 12.83
CA PRO A 103 8.56 2.75 12.05
C PRO A 103 8.76 3.88 11.04
N VAL A 104 8.33 3.63 9.82
CA VAL A 104 8.36 4.59 8.70
C VAL A 104 6.93 4.93 8.31
N SER A 105 6.65 6.22 8.17
CA SER A 105 5.35 6.74 7.78
C SER A 105 5.49 7.75 6.64
N LYS A 106 4.38 8.25 6.14
CA LYS A 106 4.23 9.17 5.00
C LYS A 106 5.25 10.31 4.90
N ASN A 107 5.72 10.83 6.03
CA ASN A 107 6.63 11.99 6.04
C ASN A 107 8.11 11.62 5.91
N VAL A 108 8.44 10.34 5.91
CA VAL A 108 9.82 9.87 5.76
C VAL A 108 10.11 9.68 4.28
N LYS A 109 11.19 10.31 3.82
CA LYS A 109 11.60 10.26 2.42
C LYS A 109 12.70 9.23 2.21
N ASN A 110 12.53 8.44 1.17
CA ASN A 110 13.56 7.58 0.63
C ASN A 110 14.59 8.41 -0.17
N THR A 111 14.06 9.28 -1.03
CA THR A 111 14.83 10.33 -1.75
C THR A 111 13.96 11.57 -1.87
N ASP A 112 14.46 12.64 -2.50
CA ASP A 112 13.65 13.84 -2.74
C ASP A 112 12.40 13.58 -3.59
N LEU A 113 12.50 12.63 -4.53
CA LEU A 113 11.39 12.23 -5.40
C LEU A 113 10.53 11.12 -4.78
N TYR A 114 11.16 10.13 -4.16
CA TYR A 114 10.51 8.91 -3.69
C TYR A 114 10.33 8.93 -2.17
N PRO A 115 9.08 8.90 -1.66
CA PRO A 115 8.80 8.61 -0.25
C PRO A 115 8.95 7.11 0.03
N TYR A 116 8.86 6.68 1.30
CA TYR A 116 8.68 5.26 1.66
C TYR A 116 7.21 4.85 1.66
N VAL A 117 6.30 5.81 1.66
CA VAL A 117 4.85 5.56 1.75
C VAL A 117 4.12 6.42 0.72
N LEU A 118 3.29 5.78 -0.09
CA LEU A 118 2.36 6.43 -1.00
C LEU A 118 0.93 6.21 -0.53
N ASP A 119 0.22 7.31 -0.29
CA ASP A 119 -1.23 7.29 -0.09
C ASP A 119 -1.92 7.57 -1.42
N ILE A 120 -2.76 6.64 -1.85
CA ILE A 120 -3.56 6.77 -3.07
C ILE A 120 -5.03 6.64 -2.70
N PRO A 121 -5.89 7.56 -3.13
CA PRO A 121 -7.33 7.45 -2.90
C PRO A 121 -7.87 6.13 -3.45
N TYR A 122 -8.70 5.44 -2.66
CA TYR A 122 -9.31 4.20 -3.09
C TYR A 122 -10.56 4.49 -3.93
N SER A 123 -10.72 3.75 -5.03
CA SER A 123 -11.91 3.75 -5.87
C SER A 123 -12.32 2.31 -6.16
N GLU A 124 -13.55 1.93 -5.82
CA GLU A 124 -14.10 0.59 -6.11
C GLU A 124 -14.21 0.33 -7.62
N ASN A 125 -14.52 1.38 -8.40
CA ASN A 125 -14.71 1.25 -9.84
C ASN A 125 -13.39 1.24 -10.62
N GLN A 126 -12.34 1.75 -10.02
CA GLN A 126 -11.01 1.86 -10.62
C GLN A 126 -9.96 1.73 -9.52
N PRO A 127 -9.74 0.50 -8.99
CA PRO A 127 -8.74 0.28 -7.98
C PRO A 127 -7.34 0.55 -8.54
N PHE A 128 -6.48 1.15 -7.72
CA PHE A 128 -5.09 1.38 -8.09
C PHE A 128 -4.41 0.04 -8.39
N ARG A 129 -3.66 0.00 -9.48
CA ARG A 129 -2.85 -1.15 -9.89
C ARG A 129 -1.39 -0.87 -9.53
N TRP A 130 -0.89 -1.51 -8.49
CA TRP A 130 0.51 -1.38 -8.07
C TRP A 130 1.47 -2.02 -9.06
N CYS A 131 2.74 -1.65 -8.98
CA CYS A 131 3.75 -2.16 -9.89
C CYS A 131 4.01 -3.65 -9.64
N ILE A 132 4.36 -4.37 -10.69
CA ILE A 132 4.86 -5.74 -10.53
C ILE A 132 6.27 -5.70 -9.96
N GLU A 133 6.67 -6.80 -9.35
CA GLU A 133 7.96 -6.98 -8.68
C GLU A 133 9.15 -6.50 -9.50
N ASN A 134 10.03 -5.69 -8.87
CA ASN A 134 11.21 -5.07 -9.48
C ASN A 134 10.91 -4.13 -10.66
N LYS A 135 9.73 -3.51 -10.69
CA LYS A 135 9.37 -2.46 -11.67
C LYS A 135 9.03 -1.18 -10.95
N SER A 136 9.85 -0.16 -11.14
CA SER A 136 9.68 1.08 -10.42
C SER A 136 8.43 1.85 -10.87
N ILE A 137 7.88 2.64 -9.95
CA ILE A 137 6.64 3.40 -10.19
C ILE A 137 6.78 4.42 -11.31
N ASP A 138 7.96 4.95 -11.57
CA ASP A 138 8.19 5.89 -12.66
C ASP A 138 8.32 5.20 -14.03
N GLU A 139 8.62 3.90 -14.06
CA GLU A 139 8.50 3.10 -15.29
C GLU A 139 7.02 2.85 -15.63
N ALA A 140 6.20 2.56 -14.63
CA ALA A 140 4.80 2.21 -14.81
C ALA A 140 3.86 3.43 -14.95
N TYR A 141 4.15 4.52 -14.25
CA TYR A 141 3.33 5.73 -14.19
C TYR A 141 4.13 7.00 -14.51
N ASN A 142 3.44 8.10 -14.74
CA ASN A 142 4.06 9.43 -14.79
C ASN A 142 4.30 9.94 -13.36
N PHE A 143 5.27 9.37 -12.67
CA PHE A 143 5.53 9.62 -11.24
C PHE A 143 6.40 10.86 -10.97
N ASP A 144 6.81 11.59 -12.00
CA ASP A 144 7.55 12.84 -11.86
C ASP A 144 6.88 13.83 -10.90
N GLN A 145 7.67 14.52 -10.09
CA GLN A 145 7.15 15.39 -9.04
C GLN A 145 6.31 16.55 -9.57
N ASP A 146 6.71 17.15 -10.70
CA ASP A 146 5.99 18.28 -11.28
C ASP A 146 4.72 17.79 -11.98
N TYR A 147 4.79 16.62 -12.64
CA TYR A 147 3.61 15.98 -13.21
C TYR A 147 2.57 15.68 -12.12
N ARG A 148 2.95 15.05 -11.01
CA ARG A 148 2.03 14.73 -9.90
C ARG A 148 1.40 15.96 -9.24
N LYS A 149 2.12 17.07 -9.17
CA LYS A 149 1.56 18.34 -8.66
C LYS A 149 0.52 18.93 -9.60
N ALA A 150 0.72 18.77 -10.90
CA ALA A 150 -0.19 19.27 -11.93
C ALA A 150 -1.39 18.33 -12.19
N HIS A 151 -1.20 17.03 -11.96
CA HIS A 151 -2.16 15.97 -12.27
C HIS A 151 -2.41 15.14 -11.01
N GLY A 152 -3.44 15.50 -10.24
CA GLY A 152 -3.84 14.81 -9.02
C GLY A 152 -4.33 13.37 -9.24
N ASP A 153 -4.58 12.98 -10.48
CA ASP A 153 -5.08 11.71 -10.99
C ASP A 153 -3.98 10.85 -11.66
N TRP A 154 -2.70 11.18 -11.46
CA TRP A 154 -1.54 10.51 -12.09
C TRP A 154 -1.55 8.98 -11.96
N TYR A 155 -2.18 8.48 -10.92
CA TYR A 155 -2.27 7.06 -10.57
C TYR A 155 -3.43 6.30 -11.25
N GLU A 156 -4.34 7.00 -11.93
CA GLU A 156 -5.53 6.36 -12.53
C GLU A 156 -5.20 5.56 -13.79
N THR A 157 -4.20 6.03 -14.55
CA THR A 157 -3.83 5.39 -15.81
C THR A 157 -2.32 5.18 -15.88
N PRO A 158 -1.84 3.93 -15.86
CA PRO A 158 -0.43 3.65 -16.09
C PRO A 158 -0.01 4.05 -17.50
N LYS A 159 1.21 4.54 -17.65
CA LYS A 159 1.80 4.78 -18.97
C LYS A 159 2.28 3.48 -19.64
N ASP A 160 2.51 2.43 -18.84
CA ASP A 160 2.83 1.08 -19.32
C ASP A 160 2.02 0.03 -18.55
N GLU A 161 1.00 -0.48 -19.20
CA GLU A 161 0.07 -1.47 -18.69
C GLU A 161 0.73 -2.83 -18.35
N SER A 162 1.86 -3.14 -18.95
CA SER A 162 2.58 -4.40 -18.72
C SER A 162 3.38 -4.41 -17.42
N LEU A 163 3.55 -3.26 -16.78
CA LEU A 163 4.37 -3.07 -15.57
C LEU A 163 3.52 -3.00 -14.29
N VAL A 164 2.21 -3.15 -14.40
CA VAL A 164 1.30 -3.11 -13.25
C VAL A 164 0.53 -4.41 -13.12
N ILE A 165 0.05 -4.67 -11.90
CA ILE A 165 -0.81 -5.82 -11.61
C ILE A 165 -2.05 -5.80 -12.52
N GLN A 166 -2.45 -6.98 -12.98
CA GLN A 166 -3.71 -7.16 -13.70
C GLN A 166 -4.73 -7.80 -12.77
N PHE A 167 -5.88 -7.15 -12.63
CA PHE A 167 -7.02 -7.77 -11.97
C PHE A 167 -7.73 -8.66 -12.99
N THR A 168 -7.60 -9.98 -12.82
CA THR A 168 -8.34 -10.92 -13.66
C THR A 168 -9.82 -10.91 -13.25
N THR A 169 -10.70 -10.77 -14.22
CA THR A 169 -12.12 -11.01 -13.98
C THR A 169 -12.37 -12.53 -13.91
N PRO A 170 -13.39 -13.01 -13.15
CA PRO A 170 -13.74 -14.42 -13.06
C PRO A 170 -13.94 -15.11 -14.42
N ASP A 171 -14.25 -14.36 -15.47
CA ASP A 171 -14.42 -14.88 -16.83
C ASP A 171 -13.09 -15.02 -17.60
N GLU A 172 -12.05 -14.32 -17.19
CA GLU A 172 -10.71 -14.41 -17.79
C GLU A 172 -9.91 -15.55 -17.17
N GLU A 173 -10.09 -15.87 -15.89
CA GLU A 173 -9.49 -17.04 -15.23
C GLU A 173 -9.87 -18.35 -15.92
N LYS A 174 -11.08 -18.43 -16.48
CA LYS A 174 -11.54 -19.62 -17.23
C LYS A 174 -10.91 -19.78 -18.62
N LYS A 175 -10.20 -18.76 -19.11
CA LYS A 175 -9.56 -18.76 -20.44
C LYS A 175 -8.04 -18.92 -20.37
N ASP A 176 -7.45 -18.90 -19.19
CA ASP A 176 -6.01 -19.11 -19.04
C ASP A 176 -5.69 -20.60 -19.21
N PRO A 177 -4.98 -21.00 -20.30
CA PRO A 177 -4.67 -22.41 -20.58
C PRO A 177 -3.67 -23.02 -19.59
N GLU A 178 -3.01 -22.23 -18.73
CA GLU A 178 -2.11 -22.72 -17.69
C GLU A 178 -2.84 -23.19 -16.42
N ASN A 179 -4.13 -22.93 -16.31
CA ASN A 179 -4.98 -23.41 -15.21
C ASN A 179 -5.62 -24.77 -15.51
N LYS A 180 -4.87 -25.70 -16.10
CA LYS A 180 -5.27 -27.11 -16.17
C LYS A 180 -4.63 -27.86 -15.03
N GLU A 181 -5.51 -28.40 -14.16
CA GLU A 181 -5.20 -29.37 -13.12
C GLU A 181 -4.24 -30.49 -13.59
#